data_2570eab3fc810add5ccddee2903ddc43
#
_entry.id   2570eab3fc810add5ccddee2903ddc43
#
_cell.length_a   1.000
_cell.length_b   1.000
_cell.length_c   1.000
_cell.angle_alpha   90.00
_cell.angle_beta   90.00
_cell.angle_gamma   90.00
#
_symmetry.space_group_name_H-M   'P 1'
#
loop_
_entity.id
_entity.type
_entity.pdbx_description
1 polymer ?
#
loop_
_entity_poly.entity_id
_entity_poly.type
_entity_poly.pdbx_seq_one_letter_code
_entity_poly.pdbx_strand_id
1 'polypeptide(L)'
;MNYNIVVSRFNEDITWTKQFKNVIIYNKGNDDIDEYNPIKLKNVGREGHTYYKYIYDNYEELADYTIFLQGNPFDHCPTIIEDITEIINNPKFNKE
;
A
#
# COMPACT_ATOMS: atom_id res chain seq x y z
N MET A 1 9.73 -9.50 -12.14
CA MET A 1 9.54 -9.17 -10.72
C MET A 1 8.11 -8.70 -10.51
N ASN A 2 7.46 -9.16 -9.46
CA ASN A 2 6.16 -8.61 -9.10
C ASN A 2 6.24 -7.92 -7.74
N TYR A 3 5.35 -6.97 -7.55
CA TYR A 3 5.28 -6.19 -6.32
C TYR A 3 3.83 -5.86 -6.00
N ASN A 4 3.56 -5.61 -4.74
CA ASN A 4 2.30 -5.04 -4.28
C ASN A 4 2.59 -3.81 -3.41
N ILE A 5 1.72 -2.81 -3.50
CA ILE A 5 1.75 -1.65 -2.63
C ILE A 5 0.52 -1.75 -1.73
N VAL A 6 0.76 -1.89 -0.43
CA VAL A 6 -0.31 -2.05 0.56
C VAL A 6 -0.45 -0.76 1.33
N VAL A 7 -1.63 -0.17 1.30
CA VAL A 7 -1.89 1.14 1.90
C VAL A 7 -2.87 0.99 3.05
N SER A 8 -2.46 1.47 4.23
CA SER A 8 -3.33 1.56 5.40
C SER A 8 -3.92 2.98 5.45
N ARG A 9 -5.21 3.10 5.21
CA ARG A 9 -5.87 4.39 5.05
C ARG A 9 -6.90 4.64 6.15
N PHE A 10 -6.96 5.89 6.61
CA PHE A 10 -8.03 6.38 7.46
C PHE A 10 -8.41 7.80 6.99
N ASN A 11 -9.34 7.88 6.05
CA ASN A 11 -9.91 9.14 5.52
C ASN A 11 -8.92 10.06 4.78
N GLU A 12 -7.68 9.64 4.54
CA GLU A 12 -6.72 10.46 3.79
C GLU A 12 -7.05 10.43 2.28
N ASP A 13 -6.54 11.43 1.56
CA ASP A 13 -6.59 11.47 0.11
C ASP A 13 -5.56 10.49 -0.45
N ILE A 14 -6.03 9.52 -1.22
CA ILE A 14 -5.18 8.49 -1.80
C ILE A 14 -5.16 8.54 -3.33
N THR A 15 -5.47 9.70 -3.92
CA THR A 15 -5.42 9.81 -5.38
C THR A 15 -4.03 9.54 -5.94
N TRP A 16 -2.99 9.75 -5.16
CA TRP A 16 -1.62 9.44 -5.57
C TRP A 16 -1.43 7.97 -5.93
N THR A 17 -2.25 7.08 -5.40
CA THR A 17 -2.11 5.64 -5.68
C THR A 17 -2.50 5.29 -7.11
N LYS A 18 -3.25 6.14 -7.79
CA LYS A 18 -3.74 5.87 -9.15
C LYS A 18 -2.62 5.76 -10.18
N GLN A 19 -1.45 6.29 -9.88
CA GLN A 19 -0.31 6.22 -10.79
C GLN A 19 0.48 4.91 -10.66
N PHE A 20 0.11 4.06 -9.73
CA PHE A 20 0.79 2.77 -9.54
C PHE A 20 -0.14 1.62 -9.84
N LYS A 21 0.46 0.48 -10.21
CA LYS A 21 -0.25 -0.79 -10.38
C LYS A 21 -0.15 -1.59 -9.09
N ASN A 22 -1.04 -2.57 -8.94
CA ASN A 22 -0.97 -3.54 -7.84
C ASN A 22 -1.06 -2.88 -6.47
N VAL A 23 -1.95 -1.89 -6.34
CA VAL A 23 -2.20 -1.21 -5.08
C VAL A 23 -3.37 -1.88 -4.37
N ILE A 24 -3.19 -2.19 -3.10
CA ILE A 24 -4.21 -2.79 -2.25
C ILE A 24 -4.49 -1.81 -1.13
N ILE A 25 -5.73 -1.34 -1.05
CA ILE A 25 -6.14 -0.34 -0.07
C ILE A 25 -6.91 -1.03 1.05
N TYR A 26 -6.44 -0.90 2.27
CA TYR A 26 -7.20 -1.27 3.46
C TYR A 26 -7.78 -0.01 4.07
N ASN A 27 -9.11 0.08 4.08
CA ASN A 27 -9.79 1.31 4.52
C ASN A 27 -10.33 1.13 5.93
N LYS A 28 -9.78 1.88 6.86
CA LYS A 28 -10.25 1.96 8.23
C LYS A 28 -11.12 3.20 8.46
N GLY A 29 -11.31 4.00 7.42
CA GLY A 29 -12.12 5.21 7.48
C GLY A 29 -13.59 4.94 7.26
N ASN A 30 -14.38 6.02 7.31
CA ASN A 30 -15.83 5.94 7.21
C ASN A 30 -16.37 6.38 5.86
N ASP A 31 -15.55 7.00 5.03
CA ASP A 31 -15.99 7.53 3.75
C ASP A 31 -16.01 6.45 2.68
N ASP A 32 -16.74 6.76 1.60
CA ASP A 32 -16.91 5.84 0.48
C ASP A 32 -15.78 6.07 -0.53
N ILE A 33 -14.97 5.04 -0.70
CA ILE A 33 -13.92 5.03 -1.72
C ILE A 33 -14.04 3.78 -2.59
N ASP A 34 -15.26 3.38 -2.91
CA ASP A 34 -15.51 2.15 -3.67
C ASP A 34 -14.77 2.11 -5.00
N GLU A 35 -14.48 3.26 -5.60
CA GLU A 35 -13.71 3.33 -6.84
C GLU A 35 -12.33 2.68 -6.73
N TYR A 36 -11.78 2.58 -5.52
CA TYR A 36 -10.48 1.98 -5.26
C TYR A 36 -10.58 0.49 -4.92
N ASN A 37 -11.80 -0.05 -4.86
CA ASN A 37 -12.05 -1.44 -4.49
C ASN A 37 -11.36 -1.82 -3.17
N PRO A 38 -11.64 -1.07 -2.09
CA PRO A 38 -10.91 -1.24 -0.83
C PRO A 38 -11.35 -2.46 -0.05
N ILE A 39 -10.48 -2.92 0.83
CA ILE A 39 -10.81 -3.92 1.84
C ILE A 39 -11.09 -3.15 3.13
N LYS A 40 -12.27 -3.33 3.69
CA LYS A 40 -12.64 -2.65 4.92
C LYS A 40 -12.03 -3.33 6.13
N LEU A 41 -11.50 -2.52 7.04
CA LEU A 41 -11.00 -2.99 8.33
C LEU A 41 -11.53 -2.10 9.44
N LYS A 42 -11.61 -2.67 10.64
CA LYS A 42 -11.88 -1.87 11.83
C LYS A 42 -10.70 -0.97 12.12
N ASN A 43 -10.98 0.22 12.66
CA ASN A 43 -9.93 1.18 12.99
C ASN A 43 -9.29 0.81 14.34
N VAL A 44 -8.47 -0.22 14.34
CA VAL A 44 -7.73 -0.69 15.50
C VAL A 44 -6.30 -0.99 15.08
N GLY A 45 -5.35 -0.86 16.02
CA GLY A 45 -3.99 -1.33 15.80
C GLY A 45 -3.15 -0.52 14.81
N ARG A 46 -3.61 0.63 14.40
CA ARG A 46 -2.90 1.52 13.48
C ARG A 46 -2.44 0.78 12.22
N GLU A 47 -1.36 1.25 11.58
CA GLU A 47 -0.84 0.68 10.34
C GLU A 47 -0.32 -0.75 10.53
N GLY A 48 0.28 -1.03 11.69
CA GLY A 48 0.82 -2.35 11.96
C GLY A 48 -0.23 -3.44 11.87
N HIS A 49 -1.45 -3.15 12.34
CA HIS A 49 -2.56 -4.11 12.24
C HIS A 49 -2.90 -4.41 10.78
N THR A 50 -2.94 -3.38 9.93
CA THR A 50 -3.22 -3.54 8.51
C THR A 50 -2.16 -4.40 7.82
N TYR A 51 -0.89 -4.13 8.10
CA TYR A 51 0.22 -4.84 7.47
C TYR A 51 0.24 -6.30 7.88
N TYR A 52 0.00 -6.55 9.15
CA TYR A 52 -0.08 -7.92 9.65
C TYR A 52 -1.24 -8.68 9.00
N LYS A 53 -2.41 -8.01 8.89
CA LYS A 53 -3.59 -8.60 8.26
C LYS A 53 -3.32 -8.98 6.81
N TYR A 54 -2.63 -8.11 6.07
CA TYR A 54 -2.28 -8.40 4.69
C TYR A 54 -1.38 -9.64 4.60
N ILE A 55 -0.35 -9.70 5.43
CA ILE A 55 0.57 -10.82 5.41
C ILE A 55 -0.15 -12.11 5.77
N TYR A 56 -1.00 -12.07 6.80
CA TYR A 56 -1.75 -13.24 7.24
C TYR A 56 -2.67 -13.77 6.14
N ASP A 57 -3.41 -12.88 5.49
CA ASP A 57 -4.39 -13.27 4.49
C ASP A 57 -3.75 -13.77 3.19
N ASN A 58 -2.52 -13.36 2.91
CA ASN A 58 -1.86 -13.64 1.64
C ASN A 58 -0.55 -14.42 1.80
N TYR A 59 -0.37 -15.07 2.93
CA TYR A 59 0.91 -15.68 3.29
C TYR A 59 1.49 -16.59 2.20
N GLU A 60 0.65 -17.36 1.54
CA GLU A 60 1.10 -18.31 0.53
C GLU A 60 1.22 -17.71 -0.86
N GLU A 61 0.81 -16.46 -1.05
CA GLU A 61 0.76 -15.82 -2.35
C GLU A 61 1.38 -14.43 -2.33
N LEU A 62 2.36 -14.21 -1.45
CA LEU A 62 3.01 -12.90 -1.38
C LEU A 62 3.78 -12.60 -2.65
N ALA A 63 3.73 -11.34 -3.08
CA ALA A 63 4.56 -10.87 -4.17
C ALA A 63 6.03 -10.93 -3.80
N ASP A 64 6.90 -10.82 -4.79
CA ASP A 64 8.34 -10.79 -4.55
C ASP A 64 8.72 -9.64 -3.62
N TYR A 65 8.04 -8.50 -3.78
CA TYR A 65 8.25 -7.33 -2.95
C TYR A 65 6.91 -6.76 -2.52
N THR A 66 6.84 -6.29 -1.27
CA THR A 66 5.66 -5.63 -0.76
C THR A 66 6.08 -4.30 -0.14
N ILE A 67 5.44 -3.23 -0.56
CA ILE A 67 5.70 -1.88 -0.04
C ILE A 67 4.51 -1.48 0.82
N PHE A 68 4.76 -1.24 2.10
CA PHE A 68 3.71 -0.86 3.05
C PHE A 68 3.74 0.63 3.28
N LEU A 69 2.59 1.30 3.09
CA LEU A 69 2.50 2.75 3.23
C LEU A 69 1.24 3.15 4.00
N GLN A 70 1.30 4.32 4.63
CA GLN A 70 0.13 4.99 5.16
C GLN A 70 -0.61 5.70 4.03
N GLY A 71 -1.89 6.08 4.28
CA GLY A 71 -2.66 6.81 3.28
C GLY A 71 -2.05 8.14 2.86
N ASN A 72 -1.40 8.81 3.81
CA ASN A 72 -0.61 10.02 3.50
C ASN A 72 0.84 9.80 3.88
N PRO A 73 1.64 9.18 3.00
CA PRO A 73 3.05 8.91 3.32
C PRO A 73 3.96 10.12 3.19
N PHE A 74 3.43 11.23 2.65
CA PHE A 74 4.25 12.41 2.34
C PHE A 74 4.74 13.15 3.57
N ASP A 75 4.05 13.02 4.70
CA ASP A 75 4.46 13.66 5.95
C ASP A 75 5.82 13.18 6.42
N HIS A 76 6.11 11.91 6.19
CA HIS A 76 7.37 11.30 6.62
C HIS A 76 8.40 11.22 5.51
N CYS A 77 7.93 11.18 4.26
CA CYS A 77 8.82 11.07 3.10
C CYS A 77 8.22 11.85 1.93
N PRO A 78 8.52 13.15 1.82
CA PRO A 78 7.94 13.98 0.76
C PRO A 78 8.26 13.49 -0.66
N THR A 79 9.33 12.73 -0.83
CA THR A 79 9.75 12.21 -2.14
C THR A 79 9.32 10.77 -2.36
N ILE A 80 8.30 10.30 -1.64
CA ILE A 80 7.94 8.88 -1.66
C ILE A 80 7.58 8.39 -3.06
N ILE A 81 6.91 9.22 -3.87
CA ILE A 81 6.51 8.81 -5.22
C ILE A 81 7.75 8.53 -6.08
N GLU A 82 8.71 9.44 -6.05
CA GLU A 82 9.97 9.26 -6.79
C GLU A 82 10.73 8.05 -6.27
N ASP A 83 10.75 7.87 -4.96
CA ASP A 83 11.46 6.74 -4.35
C ASP A 83 10.85 5.41 -4.75
N ILE A 84 9.53 5.28 -4.73
CA ILE A 84 8.84 4.06 -5.14
C ILE A 84 9.09 3.79 -6.62
N THR A 85 8.97 4.82 -7.45
CA THR A 85 9.17 4.68 -8.89
C THR A 85 10.58 4.20 -9.18
N GLU A 86 11.57 4.73 -8.48
CA GLU A 86 12.95 4.29 -8.64
C GLU A 86 13.13 2.84 -8.22
N ILE A 87 12.56 2.43 -7.12
CA ILE A 87 12.66 1.05 -6.64
C ILE A 87 12.05 0.09 -7.66
N ILE A 88 10.85 0.39 -8.14
CA ILE A 88 10.13 -0.47 -9.06
C ILE A 88 10.90 -0.63 -10.37
N ASN A 89 11.56 0.42 -10.83
CA ASN A 89 12.26 0.44 -12.11
C ASN A 89 13.74 0.07 -12.00
N ASN A 90 14.24 -0.19 -10.81
CA ASN A 90 15.66 -0.45 -10.60
C ASN A 90 16.00 -1.89 -11.00
N PRO A 91 16.91 -2.09 -11.97
CA PRO A 91 17.28 -3.44 -12.40
C PRO A 91 17.79 -4.34 -11.30
N LYS A 92 18.39 -3.76 -10.25
CA LYS A 92 18.89 -4.54 -9.11
C LYS A 92 17.79 -5.27 -8.38
N PHE A 93 16.58 -4.68 -8.33
CA PHE A 93 15.44 -5.30 -7.68
C PHE A 93 14.72 -6.27 -8.59
N ASN A 94 15.05 -6.30 -9.88
CA ASN A 94 14.40 -7.17 -10.85
C ASN A 94 15.18 -8.46 -11.12
N LYS A 95 16.30 -8.66 -10.46
CA LYS A 95 17.19 -9.79 -10.74
C LYS A 95 16.96 -10.99 -9.84
N GLU A 96 16.06 -10.91 -8.93
CA GLU A 96 15.74 -12.04 -8.06
C GLU A 96 14.92 -13.13 -8.76
#